data_244aead7f6cc01c5908abf96c522e434
#
_entry.id   244aead7f6cc01c5908abf96c522e434
#
_cell.length_a   1.000
_cell.length_b   1.000
_cell.length_c   1.000
_cell.angle_alpha   90.00
_cell.angle_beta   90.00
_cell.angle_gamma   90.00
#
_symmetry.space_group_name_H-M   'P 1'
#
loop_
_entity.id
_entity.type
_entity.pdbx_description
1 polymer ?
#
loop_
_entity_poly.entity_id
_entity_poly.type
_entity_poly.pdbx_seq_one_letter_code
_entity_poly.pdbx_strand_id
1 'polypeptide(L)'
;MSESRKDVLLKAIEAEIGGASVDPGTLFTDDVVGWSPITSVSGLTDLADLAAGHDTTFSNVVIMFRGLDEVGNKAFAEWLIEADHTGPMVLGEDAVLEATGRRVRMAGVTVADFRGEKIRSFRTYFDDVSLIEQMVDD
;
A
#
# COMPACT_ATOMS: atom_id res chain seq x y z
N MET A 1 -12.62 22.70 6.50
CA MET A 1 -11.23 22.52 6.92
C MET A 1 -10.59 21.42 6.13
N SER A 2 -9.40 21.67 5.64
CA SER A 2 -8.67 20.63 4.93
C SER A 2 -8.04 19.65 5.92
N GLU A 3 -7.93 18.42 5.50
CA GLU A 3 -7.26 17.41 6.29
C GLU A 3 -5.75 17.63 6.26
N SER A 4 -5.06 17.22 7.32
CA SER A 4 -3.61 17.23 7.31
C SER A 4 -3.08 16.23 6.29
N ARG A 5 -1.87 16.46 5.80
CA ARG A 5 -1.26 15.55 4.82
C ARG A 5 -1.04 14.16 5.39
N LYS A 6 -0.67 14.06 6.66
CA LYS A 6 -0.52 12.75 7.30
C LYS A 6 -1.85 12.01 7.38
N ASP A 7 -2.96 12.69 7.57
CA ASP A 7 -4.29 12.05 7.60
C ASP A 7 -4.69 11.57 6.20
N VAL A 8 -4.35 12.32 5.16
CA VAL A 8 -4.57 11.88 3.79
C VAL A 8 -3.75 10.62 3.49
N LEU A 9 -2.50 10.59 3.92
CA LEU A 9 -1.65 9.41 3.74
C LEU A 9 -2.21 8.20 4.49
N LEU A 10 -2.68 8.38 5.71
CA LEU A 10 -3.32 7.32 6.49
C LEU A 10 -4.48 6.71 5.71
N LYS A 11 -5.36 7.54 5.18
CA LYS A 11 -6.52 7.09 4.39
C LYS A 11 -6.09 6.37 3.12
N ALA A 12 -5.04 6.87 2.47
CA ALA A 12 -4.53 6.24 1.25
C ALA A 12 -4.02 4.83 1.51
N ILE A 13 -3.28 4.63 2.59
CA ILE A 13 -2.77 3.31 2.96
C ILE A 13 -3.91 2.36 3.33
N GLU A 14 -4.88 2.83 4.10
CA GLU A 14 -6.05 2.03 4.47
C GLU A 14 -6.88 1.65 3.25
N ALA A 15 -7.01 2.53 2.27
CA ALA A 15 -7.73 2.22 1.04
C ALA A 15 -6.98 1.21 0.17
N GLU A 16 -5.65 1.34 0.09
CA GLU A 16 -4.85 0.48 -0.77
C GLU A 16 -4.79 -0.96 -0.26
N ILE A 17 -4.59 -1.16 1.02
CA ILE A 17 -4.34 -2.50 1.56
C ILE A 17 -5.40 -2.96 2.55
N GLY A 18 -6.08 -2.03 3.19
CA GLY A 18 -7.10 -2.35 4.18
C GLY A 18 -8.49 -2.59 3.61
N GLY A 19 -8.68 -2.39 2.31
CA GLY A 19 -9.97 -2.60 1.65
C GLY A 19 -10.98 -1.48 1.86
N ALA A 20 -10.57 -0.33 2.39
CA ALA A 20 -11.47 0.81 2.55
C ALA A 20 -11.87 1.34 1.16
N SER A 21 -13.14 1.60 0.97
CA SER A 21 -13.66 2.07 -0.32
C SER A 21 -13.54 3.59 -0.41
N VAL A 22 -12.53 4.05 -1.16
CA VAL A 22 -12.30 5.48 -1.38
C VAL A 22 -11.97 5.69 -2.85
N ASP A 23 -12.55 6.73 -3.45
CA ASP A 23 -12.19 7.11 -4.81
C ASP A 23 -10.76 7.67 -4.80
N PRO A 24 -9.82 7.03 -5.54
CA PRO A 24 -8.43 7.49 -5.57
C PRO A 24 -8.27 8.97 -5.93
N GLY A 25 -9.13 9.51 -6.79
CA GLY A 25 -9.07 10.90 -7.19
C GLY A 25 -9.28 11.90 -6.06
N THR A 26 -9.81 11.46 -4.90
CA THR A 26 -9.96 12.33 -3.74
C THR A 26 -8.68 12.45 -2.93
N LEU A 27 -7.77 11.49 -3.07
CA LEU A 27 -6.53 11.43 -2.28
C LEU A 27 -5.26 11.66 -3.11
N PHE A 28 -5.32 11.36 -4.41
CA PHE A 28 -4.17 11.39 -5.30
C PHE A 28 -4.40 12.32 -6.48
N THR A 29 -3.32 12.88 -7.02
CA THR A 29 -3.40 13.65 -8.26
C THR A 29 -3.60 12.70 -9.45
N ASP A 30 -4.12 13.23 -10.57
CA ASP A 30 -4.37 12.42 -11.76
C ASP A 30 -3.09 11.80 -12.32
N ASP A 31 -1.96 12.48 -12.15
CA ASP A 31 -0.66 12.04 -12.65
C ASP A 31 0.20 11.36 -11.57
N VAL A 32 -0.44 10.83 -10.54
CA VAL A 32 0.28 10.19 -9.43
C VAL A 32 1.21 9.08 -9.92
N VAL A 33 2.39 9.00 -9.29
CA VAL A 33 3.32 7.90 -9.51
C VAL A 33 3.68 7.29 -8.16
N GLY A 34 3.82 5.98 -8.14
CA GLY A 34 4.15 5.26 -6.91
C GLY A 34 5.11 4.13 -7.19
N TRP A 35 5.87 3.77 -6.15
CA TRP A 35 6.87 2.72 -6.23
C TRP A 35 6.90 1.88 -4.96
N SER A 36 7.12 0.59 -5.14
CA SER A 36 7.47 -0.34 -4.06
C SER A 36 8.44 -1.38 -4.61
N PRO A 37 9.04 -2.23 -3.75
CA PRO A 37 9.95 -3.28 -4.24
C PRO A 37 9.34 -4.25 -5.24
N ILE A 38 8.03 -4.40 -5.24
CA ILE A 38 7.37 -5.41 -6.08
C ILE A 38 6.47 -4.82 -7.16
N THR A 39 6.25 -3.51 -7.17
CA THR A 39 5.38 -2.91 -8.18
C THR A 39 5.61 -1.41 -8.30
N SER A 40 5.19 -0.86 -9.42
CA SER A 40 5.11 0.59 -9.60
C SER A 40 3.78 0.92 -10.26
N VAL A 41 3.29 2.13 -10.02
CA VAL A 41 2.03 2.61 -10.59
C VAL A 41 2.24 3.97 -11.23
N SER A 42 1.46 4.24 -12.26
CA SER A 42 1.45 5.52 -12.95
C SER A 42 0.01 5.85 -13.29
N GLY A 43 -0.54 6.87 -12.64
CA GLY A 43 -1.91 7.32 -12.84
C GLY A 43 -2.92 6.60 -11.96
N LEU A 44 -4.13 7.14 -11.95
CA LEU A 44 -5.20 6.67 -11.06
C LEU A 44 -5.71 5.27 -11.42
N THR A 45 -5.69 4.91 -12.71
CA THR A 45 -6.16 3.59 -13.14
C THR A 45 -5.24 2.48 -12.60
N ASP A 46 -3.93 2.66 -12.73
CA ASP A 46 -2.97 1.71 -12.16
C ASP A 46 -3.14 1.56 -10.66
N LEU A 47 -3.39 2.67 -9.98
CA LEU A 47 -3.56 2.69 -8.53
C LEU A 47 -4.81 1.90 -8.12
N ALA A 48 -5.90 2.08 -8.84
CA ALA A 48 -7.14 1.34 -8.58
C ALA A 48 -6.94 -0.16 -8.82
N ASP A 49 -6.21 -0.52 -9.86
CA ASP A 49 -5.91 -1.93 -10.18
C ASP A 49 -5.04 -2.56 -9.09
N LEU A 50 -4.08 -1.81 -8.55
CA LEU A 50 -3.24 -2.29 -7.45
C LEU A 50 -4.08 -2.58 -6.21
N ALA A 51 -4.97 -1.68 -5.83
CA ALA A 51 -5.83 -1.87 -4.67
C ALA A 51 -6.74 -3.08 -4.84
N ALA A 52 -7.32 -3.26 -6.03
CA ALA A 52 -8.15 -4.43 -6.33
C ALA A 52 -7.34 -5.72 -6.23
N GLY A 53 -6.08 -5.70 -6.67
CA GLY A 53 -5.19 -6.85 -6.55
C GLY A 53 -4.93 -7.23 -5.09
N HIS A 54 -4.70 -6.26 -4.24
CA HIS A 54 -4.49 -6.51 -2.81
C HIS A 54 -5.72 -7.13 -2.15
N ASP A 55 -6.91 -6.68 -2.54
CA ASP A 55 -8.15 -7.22 -2.01
C ASP A 55 -8.36 -8.70 -2.36
N THR A 56 -7.83 -9.15 -3.50
CA THR A 56 -7.92 -10.56 -3.89
C THR A 56 -6.85 -11.42 -3.28
N THR A 57 -5.70 -10.85 -2.93
CA THR A 57 -4.56 -11.58 -2.35
C THR A 57 -4.69 -11.79 -0.86
N PHE A 58 -5.12 -10.76 -0.14
CA PHE A 58 -5.14 -10.75 1.32
C PHE A 58 -6.55 -10.57 1.87
N SER A 59 -6.78 -11.16 3.03
CA SER A 59 -8.04 -11.00 3.78
C SER A 59 -7.72 -10.85 5.26
N ASN A 60 -8.70 -10.39 6.03
CA ASN A 60 -8.56 -10.16 7.48
C ASN A 60 -7.34 -9.28 7.78
N VAL A 61 -7.23 -8.17 7.07
CA VAL A 61 -6.09 -7.26 7.16
C VAL A 61 -6.19 -6.41 8.42
N VAL A 62 -5.10 -6.35 9.17
CA VAL A 62 -4.94 -5.46 10.32
C VAL A 62 -3.75 -4.56 10.05
N ILE A 63 -3.94 -3.26 10.16
CA ILE A 63 -2.90 -2.27 9.97
C ILE A 63 -2.67 -1.54 11.28
N MET A 64 -1.39 -1.47 11.70
CA MET A 64 -0.99 -0.70 12.86
C MET A 64 0.03 0.35 12.42
N PHE A 65 -0.18 1.60 12.82
CA PHE A 65 0.74 2.68 12.50
C PHE A 65 1.64 2.94 13.70
N ARG A 66 2.95 2.81 13.49
CA ARG A 66 3.96 3.06 14.53
C ARG A 66 4.46 4.49 14.50
N GLY A 67 4.34 5.16 13.36
CA GLY A 67 4.73 6.55 13.20
C GLY A 67 3.93 7.17 12.09
N LEU A 68 3.47 8.37 12.29
CA LEU A 68 2.69 9.11 11.29
C LEU A 68 2.99 10.58 11.50
N ASP A 69 3.62 11.21 10.51
CA ASP A 69 4.05 12.59 10.64
C ASP A 69 4.09 13.28 9.27
N GLU A 70 4.25 14.58 9.29
CA GLU A 70 4.36 15.36 8.07
C GLU A 70 5.35 16.50 8.26
N VAL A 71 6.07 16.84 7.17
CA VAL A 71 7.01 17.95 7.14
C VAL A 71 6.89 18.60 5.77
N GLY A 72 6.49 19.88 5.74
CA GLY A 72 6.32 20.61 4.48
C GLY A 72 5.31 19.90 3.59
N ASN A 73 5.73 19.57 2.37
CA ASN A 73 4.87 18.88 1.40
C ASN A 73 5.04 17.36 1.42
N LYS A 74 5.59 16.81 2.50
CA LYS A 74 5.80 15.36 2.65
C LYS A 74 5.05 14.82 3.85
N ALA A 75 4.65 13.56 3.76
CA ALA A 75 4.11 12.82 4.90
C ALA A 75 4.77 11.44 4.97
N PHE A 76 4.87 10.91 6.17
CA PHE A 76 5.55 9.64 6.45
C PHE A 76 4.64 8.77 7.31
N ALA A 77 4.60 7.49 6.98
CA ALA A 77 3.87 6.51 7.78
C ALA A 77 4.71 5.26 7.94
N GLU A 78 5.04 4.92 9.16
CA GLU A 78 5.64 3.63 9.49
C GLU A 78 4.51 2.71 9.95
N TRP A 79 4.40 1.53 9.34
CA TRP A 79 3.26 0.66 9.56
C TRP A 79 3.68 -0.80 9.71
N LEU A 80 2.80 -1.55 10.37
CA LEU A 80 2.88 -3.00 10.46
C LEU A 80 1.55 -3.55 9.97
N ILE A 81 1.60 -4.49 9.06
CA ILE A 81 0.42 -5.11 8.48
C ILE A 81 0.46 -6.61 8.76
N GLU A 82 -0.69 -7.16 9.17
CA GLU A 82 -0.89 -8.59 9.25
C GLU A 82 -2.13 -8.94 8.42
N ALA A 83 -2.05 -10.04 7.70
CA ALA A 83 -3.15 -10.45 6.83
C ALA A 83 -3.08 -11.94 6.55
N ASP A 84 -4.21 -12.51 6.14
CA ASP A 84 -4.26 -13.89 5.68
C ASP A 84 -4.02 -13.93 4.18
N HIS A 85 -3.09 -14.80 3.75
CA HIS A 85 -2.77 -14.98 2.34
C HIS A 85 -3.77 -15.98 1.73
N THR A 86 -4.90 -15.47 1.26
CA THR A 86 -6.03 -16.29 0.81
C THR A 86 -6.27 -16.24 -0.70
N GLY A 87 -5.50 -15.45 -1.43
CA GLY A 87 -5.56 -15.40 -2.88
C GLY A 87 -4.15 -15.38 -3.48
N PRO A 88 -4.04 -15.56 -4.79
CA PRO A 88 -2.72 -15.54 -5.43
C PRO A 88 -2.11 -14.15 -5.39
N MET A 89 -0.78 -14.11 -5.25
CA MET A 89 -0.01 -12.87 -5.30
C MET A 89 0.85 -12.86 -6.56
N VAL A 90 0.67 -11.85 -7.39
CA VAL A 90 1.44 -11.72 -8.63
C VAL A 90 2.72 -10.95 -8.35
N LEU A 91 3.86 -11.55 -8.71
CA LEU A 91 5.18 -10.94 -8.56
C LEU A 91 5.77 -10.72 -9.96
N GLY A 92 5.54 -9.53 -10.52
CA GLY A 92 6.00 -9.23 -11.87
C GLY A 92 5.18 -9.98 -12.92
N GLU A 93 5.77 -10.19 -14.11
CA GLU A 93 5.05 -10.74 -15.25
C GLU A 93 4.92 -12.26 -15.23
N ASP A 94 5.89 -12.94 -14.63
CA ASP A 94 6.01 -14.40 -14.80
C ASP A 94 5.92 -15.19 -13.50
N ALA A 95 5.70 -14.54 -12.37
CA ALA A 95 5.71 -15.22 -11.09
C ALA A 95 4.40 -14.99 -10.33
N VAL A 96 3.80 -16.08 -9.88
CA VAL A 96 2.59 -16.04 -9.05
C VAL A 96 2.81 -16.95 -7.85
N LEU A 97 2.55 -16.42 -6.65
CA LEU A 97 2.54 -17.20 -5.43
C LEU A 97 1.10 -17.58 -5.12
N GLU A 98 0.82 -18.89 -5.17
CA GLU A 98 -0.51 -19.38 -4.86
C GLU A 98 -0.88 -19.13 -3.40
N ALA A 99 -2.17 -19.04 -3.12
CA ALA A 99 -2.67 -18.82 -1.77
C ALA A 99 -2.18 -19.91 -0.81
N THR A 100 -1.62 -19.51 0.31
CA THR A 100 -1.10 -20.45 1.32
C THR A 100 -2.05 -20.65 2.49
N GLY A 101 -3.01 -19.75 2.69
CA GLY A 101 -3.85 -19.73 3.86
C GLY A 101 -3.11 -19.27 5.12
N ARG A 102 -1.86 -18.90 5.00
CA ARG A 102 -1.03 -18.49 6.15
C ARG A 102 -1.30 -17.05 6.52
N ARG A 103 -1.14 -16.74 7.81
CA ARG A 103 -1.13 -15.36 8.25
C ARG A 103 0.27 -14.81 8.09
N VAL A 104 0.39 -13.72 7.34
CA VAL A 104 1.67 -13.10 7.03
C VAL A 104 1.78 -11.73 7.70
N ARG A 105 3.01 -11.29 7.92
CA ARG A 105 3.30 -10.01 8.54
C ARG A 105 4.26 -9.23 7.64
N MET A 106 4.02 -7.91 7.58
CA MET A 106 4.84 -7.03 6.75
C MET A 106 5.00 -5.70 7.48
N ALA A 107 6.23 -5.24 7.60
CA ALA A 107 6.53 -3.93 8.19
C ALA A 107 7.16 -3.05 7.13
N GLY A 108 6.78 -1.78 7.12
CA GLY A 108 7.33 -0.89 6.13
C GLY A 108 7.12 0.58 6.45
N VAL A 109 7.55 1.40 5.52
CA VAL A 109 7.41 2.86 5.58
C VAL A 109 6.92 3.35 4.22
N THR A 110 5.94 4.22 4.24
CA THR A 110 5.49 4.92 3.04
C THR A 110 5.82 6.40 3.18
N VAL A 111 6.44 6.95 2.14
CA VAL A 111 6.76 8.37 2.04
C VAL A 111 5.97 8.94 0.88
N ALA A 112 5.23 10.02 1.12
CA ALA A 112 4.41 10.66 0.11
C ALA A 112 4.83 12.10 -0.10
N ASP A 113 4.86 12.53 -1.35
CA ASP A 113 5.04 13.92 -1.74
C ASP A 113 3.69 14.47 -2.20
N PHE A 114 3.35 15.66 -1.76
CA PHE A 114 2.05 16.27 -2.03
C PHE A 114 2.15 17.43 -3.01
N ARG A 115 1.10 17.56 -3.82
CA ARG A 115 0.82 18.77 -4.57
C ARG A 115 -0.50 19.31 -4.00
N GLY A 116 -0.41 20.40 -3.22
CA GLY A 116 -1.57 20.88 -2.48
C GLY A 116 -2.00 19.86 -1.44
N GLU A 117 -3.21 19.39 -1.53
CA GLU A 117 -3.80 18.47 -0.56
C GLU A 117 -3.81 17.02 -1.05
N LYS A 118 -3.28 16.76 -2.23
CA LYS A 118 -3.29 15.42 -2.82
C LYS A 118 -1.90 14.87 -2.98
N ILE A 119 -1.78 13.55 -2.86
CA ILE A 119 -0.53 12.84 -3.06
C ILE A 119 -0.18 12.83 -4.54
N ARG A 120 1.00 13.34 -4.88
CA ARG A 120 1.52 13.35 -6.24
C ARG A 120 2.43 12.17 -6.52
N SER A 121 3.20 11.76 -5.51
CA SER A 121 4.07 10.59 -5.64
C SER A 121 4.23 9.93 -4.28
N PHE A 122 4.50 8.64 -4.29
CA PHE A 122 4.78 7.94 -3.04
C PHE A 122 5.76 6.81 -3.28
N ARG A 123 6.45 6.43 -2.22
CA ARG A 123 7.39 5.31 -2.21
C ARG A 123 7.11 4.49 -0.96
N THR A 124 6.94 3.20 -1.15
CA THR A 124 6.73 2.28 -0.04
C THR A 124 7.91 1.33 0.04
N TYR A 125 8.54 1.26 1.20
CA TYR A 125 9.69 0.42 1.46
C TYR A 125 9.30 -0.64 2.48
N PHE A 126 9.47 -1.90 2.12
CA PHE A 126 9.21 -3.00 3.03
C PHE A 126 10.14 -4.16 2.71
N ASP A 127 10.24 -5.09 3.65
CA ASP A 127 11.06 -6.28 3.46
C ASP A 127 10.29 -7.32 2.63
N ASP A 128 10.43 -7.22 1.31
CA ASP A 128 9.76 -8.11 0.37
C ASP A 128 10.29 -9.54 0.44
N VAL A 129 11.57 -9.72 0.78
CA VAL A 129 12.15 -11.04 0.95
C VAL A 129 11.49 -11.77 2.11
N SER A 130 11.34 -11.10 3.25
CA SER A 130 10.66 -11.68 4.40
C SER A 130 9.21 -12.06 4.08
N LEU A 131 8.50 -11.19 3.37
CA LEU A 131 7.12 -11.47 2.97
C LEU A 131 7.05 -12.71 2.08
N ILE A 132 7.91 -12.78 1.06
CA ILE A 132 7.94 -13.92 0.13
C ILE A 132 8.29 -15.22 0.87
N GLU A 133 9.26 -15.18 1.78
CA GLU A 133 9.64 -16.36 2.56
C GLU A 133 8.46 -16.90 3.38
N GLN A 134 7.62 -16.04 3.92
CA GLN A 134 6.43 -16.45 4.66
C GLN A 134 5.41 -17.16 3.77
N MET A 135 5.42 -16.87 2.48
CA MET A 135 4.45 -17.42 1.52
C MET A 135 4.94 -18.68 0.82
N VAL A 136 6.24 -18.93 0.77
CA VAL A 136 6.80 -20.07 0.04
C VAL A 136 7.37 -21.15 0.93
N ASP A 137 7.52 -20.88 2.21
CA ASP A 137 8.11 -21.82 3.14
C ASP A 137 7.18 -22.99 3.44
N ASP A 138 7.76 -24.14 3.64
CA ASP A 138 7.03 -25.37 3.98
C ASP A 138 6.59 -25.37 5.45
#